data_fdc90813338e53fbefd21a3abcd99bff
#
_entry.id   fdc90813338e53fbefd21a3abcd99bff
#
_cell.length_a   1.000
_cell.length_b   1.000
_cell.length_c   1.000
_cell.angle_alpha   90.00
_cell.angle_beta   90.00
_cell.angle_gamma   90.00
#
_symmetry.space_group_name_H-M   'P 1'
#
loop_
_entity.id
_entity.type
_entity.pdbx_description
1 polymer ?
#
loop_
_entity_poly.entity_id
_entity_poly.type
_entity_poly.pdbx_seq_one_letter_code
_entity_poly.pdbx_strand_id
1 'polypeptide(L)'
;IKEKVPDVEIQSMVDTGVLSDRAVAERAGLGFTGRNGFVISPELGTWSYLGEMLVSIPFEPDDPLLDSCGDCTICVDRCPTGALVGNGQLNSQKCISFLTQTKGYLQDEYRYKIGNRLYGCDTCQQVCPKNRGINTQHDDIVLEPEILKPRLVPLLQMSNKKFKSTYGHLAGAWRGKKPIQRNAIIALAHFKEESAIPELKEVALNDPRPMIRGTAYWAIGQIL
;
A
#
# COMPACT_ATOMS: atom_id res chain seq x y z
N ILE A 1 18.54 0.54 24.89
CA ILE A 1 19.52 1.63 25.03
C ILE A 1 19.48 2.16 26.45
N LYS A 2 18.34 2.63 26.97
CA LYS A 2 18.22 3.20 28.33
C LYS A 2 18.70 2.28 29.46
N GLU A 3 18.63 0.98 29.30
CA GLU A 3 19.18 0.02 30.28
C GLU A 3 20.71 0.12 30.40
N LYS A 4 21.39 0.46 29.31
CA LYS A 4 22.86 0.59 29.26
C LYS A 4 23.35 2.04 29.43
N VAL A 5 22.52 3.00 29.06
CA VAL A 5 22.78 4.44 29.13
C VAL A 5 21.55 5.13 29.70
N PRO A 6 21.40 5.22 31.05
CA PRO A 6 20.17 5.67 31.70
C PRO A 6 19.75 7.10 31.33
N ASP A 7 20.70 8.00 31.13
CA ASP A 7 20.47 9.44 30.86
C ASP A 7 20.30 9.76 29.36
N VAL A 8 20.20 8.74 28.48
CA VAL A 8 20.04 8.98 27.07
C VAL A 8 18.63 9.52 26.76
N GLU A 9 18.58 10.61 26.01
CA GLU A 9 17.34 11.10 25.42
C GLU A 9 17.08 10.37 24.11
N ILE A 10 15.84 9.90 23.91
CA ILE A 10 15.46 9.12 22.74
C ILE A 10 14.12 9.64 22.19
N GLN A 11 14.08 9.88 20.89
CA GLN A 11 12.86 10.18 20.13
C GLN A 11 12.76 9.23 18.94
N SER A 12 11.77 8.33 18.99
CA SER A 12 11.50 7.40 17.87
C SER A 12 10.43 7.99 16.95
N MET A 13 10.58 7.77 15.64
CA MET A 13 9.66 8.21 14.62
C MET A 13 9.47 7.12 13.57
N VAL A 14 8.26 7.08 12.99
CA VAL A 14 7.91 6.21 11.86
C VAL A 14 6.86 6.96 11.04
N ASP A 15 7.05 7.11 9.73
CA ASP A 15 6.09 7.68 8.76
C ASP A 15 5.64 9.13 9.03
N THR A 16 5.41 9.50 10.27
CA THR A 16 4.78 10.77 10.68
C THR A 16 5.76 11.75 11.34
N GLY A 17 7.04 11.42 11.31
CA GLY A 17 8.12 12.26 11.83
C GLY A 17 8.40 13.48 10.94
N VAL A 18 9.35 14.30 11.39
CA VAL A 18 9.84 15.47 10.62
C VAL A 18 10.93 15.10 9.61
N LEU A 19 11.46 13.88 9.71
CA LEU A 19 12.50 13.37 8.84
C LEU A 19 11.88 12.56 7.69
N SER A 20 12.65 12.40 6.61
CA SER A 20 12.30 11.48 5.54
C SER A 20 12.96 10.14 5.81
N ASP A 21 12.16 9.16 6.27
CA ASP A 21 12.61 7.81 6.64
C ASP A 21 13.56 7.20 5.59
N ARG A 22 13.22 7.35 4.30
CA ARG A 22 14.07 6.85 3.21
C ARG A 22 15.43 7.55 3.13
N ALA A 23 15.44 8.88 3.27
CA ALA A 23 16.68 9.63 3.23
C ALA A 23 17.57 9.33 4.44
N VAL A 24 16.97 9.10 5.60
CA VAL A 24 17.70 8.68 6.80
C VAL A 24 18.27 7.28 6.62
N ALA A 25 17.47 6.32 6.15
CA ALA A 25 17.90 4.94 5.91
C ALA A 25 19.07 4.87 4.91
N GLU A 26 19.01 5.68 3.83
CA GLU A 26 20.07 5.76 2.83
C GLU A 26 21.37 6.33 3.42
N ARG A 27 21.27 7.41 4.20
CA ARG A 27 22.44 8.02 4.88
C ARG A 27 23.01 7.13 6.00
N ALA A 28 22.17 6.28 6.59
CA ALA A 28 22.57 5.29 7.60
C ALA A 28 23.13 3.99 6.99
N GLY A 29 23.36 3.92 5.68
CA GLY A 29 23.93 2.75 5.04
C GLY A 29 23.02 1.52 5.00
N LEU A 30 21.72 1.64 5.30
CA LEU A 30 20.78 0.50 5.31
C LEU A 30 20.40 0.02 3.92
N GLY A 31 20.56 0.87 2.92
CA GLY A 31 20.21 0.60 1.54
C GLY A 31 20.42 1.82 0.66
N PHE A 32 20.00 1.73 -0.59
CA PHE A 32 20.00 2.85 -1.53
C PHE A 32 18.58 3.04 -2.10
N THR A 33 18.23 4.26 -2.49
CA THR A 33 16.93 4.52 -3.12
C THR A 33 16.90 3.98 -4.54
N GLY A 34 16.11 2.94 -4.76
CA GLY A 34 15.94 2.32 -6.07
C GLY A 34 15.08 3.14 -7.04
N ARG A 35 15.03 2.73 -8.32
CA ARG A 35 14.20 3.39 -9.36
C ARG A 35 12.71 3.36 -9.04
N ASN A 36 12.25 2.43 -8.23
CA ASN A 36 10.86 2.34 -7.74
C ASN A 36 10.57 3.27 -6.55
N GLY A 37 11.56 4.01 -6.07
CA GLY A 37 11.42 4.94 -4.95
C GLY A 37 11.43 4.29 -3.56
N PHE A 38 11.66 2.98 -3.45
CA PHE A 38 11.89 2.31 -2.18
C PHE A 38 13.37 2.26 -1.83
N VAL A 39 13.68 2.18 -0.54
CA VAL A 39 15.02 1.79 -0.10
C VAL A 39 15.20 0.31 -0.40
N ILE A 40 16.30 -0.03 -1.05
CA ILE A 40 16.69 -1.40 -1.37
C ILE A 40 17.85 -1.79 -0.46
N SER A 41 17.53 -2.63 0.53
CA SER A 41 18.54 -3.22 1.40
C SER A 41 19.16 -4.45 0.73
N PRO A 42 20.47 -4.70 0.89
CA PRO A 42 21.12 -5.93 0.40
C PRO A 42 20.48 -7.21 0.97
N GLU A 43 20.02 -7.16 2.22
CA GLU A 43 19.49 -8.32 2.94
C GLU A 43 17.97 -8.49 2.78
N LEU A 44 17.22 -7.38 2.75
CA LEU A 44 15.76 -7.38 2.80
C LEU A 44 15.11 -6.95 1.47
N GLY A 45 15.90 -6.59 0.47
CA GLY A 45 15.36 -6.01 -0.76
C GLY A 45 14.58 -4.74 -0.44
N THR A 46 13.35 -4.66 -0.96
CA THR A 46 12.41 -3.55 -0.66
C THR A 46 11.37 -3.93 0.41
N TRP A 47 11.45 -5.13 0.97
CA TRP A 47 10.47 -5.66 1.93
C TRP A 47 10.81 -5.29 3.37
N SER A 48 10.95 -3.99 3.63
CA SER A 48 11.26 -3.45 4.95
C SER A 48 10.32 -2.31 5.31
N TYR A 49 10.02 -2.20 6.58
CA TYR A 49 9.46 -1.00 7.18
C TYR A 49 10.59 -0.19 7.78
N LEU A 50 10.57 1.11 7.54
CA LEU A 50 11.60 2.02 8.03
C LEU A 50 11.10 2.71 9.30
N GLY A 51 12.03 2.97 10.19
CA GLY A 51 11.81 3.77 11.38
C GLY A 51 13.15 4.34 11.83
N GLU A 52 13.12 5.51 12.41
CA GLU A 52 14.32 6.18 12.90
C GLU A 52 14.22 6.50 14.39
N MET A 53 15.38 6.64 14.99
CA MET A 53 15.53 7.01 16.39
C MET A 53 16.61 8.07 16.54
N LEU A 54 16.21 9.25 17.00
CA LEU A 54 17.16 10.28 17.44
C LEU A 54 17.61 9.96 18.86
N VAL A 55 18.90 10.01 19.11
CA VAL A 55 19.49 9.72 20.40
C VAL A 55 20.52 10.78 20.78
N SER A 56 20.65 11.12 22.06
CA SER A 56 21.56 12.14 22.56
C SER A 56 23.02 11.65 22.75
N ILE A 57 23.33 10.45 22.27
CA ILE A 57 24.68 9.89 22.30
C ILE A 57 25.25 9.76 20.89
N PRO A 58 26.55 9.95 20.67
CA PRO A 58 27.16 9.79 19.37
C PRO A 58 27.22 8.31 18.96
N PHE A 59 27.05 8.05 17.67
CA PHE A 59 27.36 6.80 17.00
C PHE A 59 28.31 7.07 15.84
N GLU A 60 29.21 6.14 15.58
CA GLU A 60 29.98 6.16 14.34
C GLU A 60 29.04 6.00 13.15
N PRO A 61 29.09 6.89 12.15
CA PRO A 61 28.23 6.77 10.98
C PRO A 61 28.67 5.60 10.09
N ASP A 62 27.69 4.88 9.55
CA ASP A 62 27.94 3.91 8.49
C ASP A 62 28.11 4.62 7.14
N ASP A 63 28.81 3.96 6.20
CA ASP A 63 28.97 4.49 4.85
C ASP A 63 27.69 4.25 4.02
N PRO A 64 27.20 5.26 3.28
CA PRO A 64 26.07 5.09 2.37
C PRO A 64 26.37 4.04 1.29
N LEU A 65 25.37 3.23 0.96
CA LEU A 65 25.48 2.25 -0.13
C LEU A 65 25.30 2.91 -1.50
N LEU A 66 26.06 2.44 -2.48
CA LEU A 66 25.91 2.91 -3.86
C LEU A 66 24.68 2.30 -4.53
N ASP A 67 24.04 3.08 -5.42
CA ASP A 67 22.96 2.58 -6.27
C ASP A 67 23.42 1.38 -7.11
N SER A 68 22.72 0.29 -7.01
CA SER A 68 22.97 -0.93 -7.77
C SER A 68 21.81 -1.34 -8.67
N CYS A 69 20.89 -0.43 -9.02
CA CYS A 69 19.88 -0.63 -10.07
C CYS A 69 20.51 -0.73 -11.46
N GLY A 70 21.63 -0.02 -11.70
CA GLY A 70 22.25 0.05 -13.02
C GLY A 70 21.24 0.49 -14.08
N ASP A 71 21.19 -0.21 -15.21
CA ASP A 71 20.26 0.10 -16.33
C ASP A 71 18.90 -0.59 -16.19
N CYS A 72 18.61 -1.25 -15.08
CA CYS A 72 17.36 -1.97 -14.86
C CYS A 72 16.16 -1.02 -14.79
N THR A 73 15.15 -1.20 -15.66
CA THR A 73 13.90 -0.40 -15.71
C THR A 73 12.64 -1.21 -15.41
N ILE A 74 12.77 -2.48 -15.01
CA ILE A 74 11.64 -3.43 -14.90
C ILE A 74 10.47 -2.87 -14.08
N CYS A 75 10.72 -2.22 -12.94
CA CYS A 75 9.67 -1.65 -12.10
C CYS A 75 8.94 -0.48 -12.77
N VAL A 76 9.66 0.33 -13.56
CA VAL A 76 9.09 1.45 -14.33
C VAL A 76 8.19 0.91 -15.44
N ASP A 77 8.69 -0.06 -16.22
CA ASP A 77 7.99 -0.65 -17.36
C ASP A 77 6.76 -1.45 -16.92
N ARG A 78 6.80 -2.05 -15.76
CA ARG A 78 5.70 -2.86 -15.19
C ARG A 78 4.71 -2.07 -14.36
N CYS A 79 4.94 -0.77 -14.13
CA CYS A 79 3.99 0.06 -13.39
C CYS A 79 2.68 0.19 -14.19
N PRO A 80 1.52 -0.32 -13.67
CA PRO A 80 0.28 -0.38 -14.47
C PRO A 80 -0.24 0.97 -14.92
N THR A 81 0.15 2.04 -14.22
CA THR A 81 -0.33 3.41 -14.48
C THR A 81 0.77 4.34 -14.99
N GLY A 82 1.99 3.85 -15.14
CA GLY A 82 3.14 4.71 -15.45
C GLY A 82 3.40 5.77 -14.38
N ALA A 83 3.11 5.44 -13.13
CA ALA A 83 3.36 6.34 -12.00
C ALA A 83 4.84 6.51 -11.68
N LEU A 84 5.66 5.50 -11.95
CA LEU A 84 7.11 5.56 -11.79
C LEU A 84 7.75 6.27 -12.98
N VAL A 85 8.50 7.33 -12.68
CA VAL A 85 9.19 8.14 -13.70
C VAL A 85 10.64 7.69 -13.88
N GLY A 86 11.14 6.88 -12.96
CA GLY A 86 12.53 6.47 -12.85
C GLY A 86 13.31 7.34 -11.86
N ASN A 87 14.55 6.96 -11.58
CA ASN A 87 15.45 7.65 -10.64
C ASN A 87 14.83 7.92 -9.26
N GLY A 88 14.08 6.96 -8.72
CA GLY A 88 13.39 7.10 -7.44
C GLY A 88 12.20 8.06 -7.44
N GLN A 89 11.84 8.62 -8.58
CA GLN A 89 10.74 9.58 -8.68
C GLN A 89 9.40 8.90 -8.98
N LEU A 90 8.37 9.40 -8.33
CA LEU A 90 7.00 8.86 -8.40
C LEU A 90 5.99 9.99 -8.59
N ASN A 91 5.12 9.86 -9.59
CA ASN A 91 3.88 10.63 -9.64
C ASN A 91 2.82 9.94 -8.75
N SER A 92 2.68 10.39 -7.51
CA SER A 92 1.78 9.79 -6.53
C SER A 92 0.31 9.80 -6.99
N GLN A 93 -0.12 10.80 -7.77
CA GLN A 93 -1.49 10.91 -8.27
C GLN A 93 -1.87 9.79 -9.24
N LYS A 94 -0.88 9.13 -9.85
CA LYS A 94 -1.06 7.95 -10.71
C LYS A 94 -0.81 6.64 -9.99
N CYS A 95 -0.18 6.65 -8.81
CA CYS A 95 0.17 5.43 -8.09
C CYS A 95 -1.07 4.69 -7.61
N ILE A 96 -1.21 3.41 -7.96
CA ILE A 96 -2.36 2.60 -7.53
C ILE A 96 -2.43 2.51 -6.00
N SER A 97 -1.31 2.42 -5.30
CA SER A 97 -1.30 2.44 -3.84
C SER A 97 -1.97 3.69 -3.28
N PHE A 98 -1.68 4.86 -3.84
CA PHE A 98 -2.35 6.11 -3.50
C PHE A 98 -3.83 6.09 -3.92
N LEU A 99 -4.14 5.67 -5.15
CA LEU A 99 -5.50 5.66 -5.69
C LEU A 99 -6.45 4.76 -4.90
N THR A 100 -5.97 3.62 -4.38
CA THR A 100 -6.79 2.76 -3.51
C THR A 100 -7.23 3.46 -2.22
N GLN A 101 -6.52 4.50 -1.80
CA GLN A 101 -6.75 5.24 -0.56
C GLN A 101 -7.47 6.58 -0.77
N THR A 102 -7.57 7.07 -2.00
CA THR A 102 -8.23 8.35 -2.29
C THR A 102 -9.72 8.30 -1.97
N LYS A 103 -10.26 9.45 -1.56
CA LYS A 103 -11.70 9.65 -1.41
C LYS A 103 -12.28 10.11 -2.75
N GLY A 104 -13.54 9.74 -3.01
CA GLY A 104 -14.25 10.18 -4.20
C GLY A 104 -14.20 9.18 -5.36
N TYR A 105 -14.63 9.64 -6.53
CA TYR A 105 -14.63 8.86 -7.76
C TYR A 105 -13.21 8.63 -8.27
N LEU A 106 -13.02 7.47 -8.89
CA LEU A 106 -11.85 7.21 -9.71
C LEU A 106 -12.21 7.37 -11.18
N GLN A 107 -11.31 7.90 -11.96
CA GLN A 107 -11.43 7.92 -13.41
C GLN A 107 -11.48 6.50 -13.97
N ASP A 108 -12.19 6.29 -15.04
CA ASP A 108 -12.43 4.96 -15.60
C ASP A 108 -11.13 4.20 -15.90
N GLU A 109 -10.14 4.87 -16.46
CA GLU A 109 -8.84 4.25 -16.73
C GLU A 109 -8.19 3.64 -15.49
N TYR A 110 -8.35 4.26 -14.32
CA TYR A 110 -7.80 3.75 -13.07
C TYR A 110 -8.63 2.63 -12.47
N ARG A 111 -9.95 2.61 -12.70
CA ARG A 111 -10.80 1.50 -12.25
C ARG A 111 -10.34 0.18 -12.85
N TYR A 112 -10.05 0.16 -14.15
CA TYR A 112 -9.50 -1.04 -14.81
C TYR A 112 -8.12 -1.43 -14.27
N LYS A 113 -7.25 -0.44 -14.02
CA LYS A 113 -5.86 -0.65 -13.59
C LYS A 113 -5.73 -1.05 -12.11
N ILE A 114 -6.66 -0.68 -11.26
CA ILE A 114 -6.72 -1.13 -9.85
C ILE A 114 -6.93 -2.64 -9.78
N GLY A 115 -7.78 -3.20 -10.65
CA GLY A 115 -8.07 -4.63 -10.66
C GLY A 115 -8.72 -5.10 -9.37
N ASN A 116 -8.13 -6.10 -8.74
CA ASN A 116 -8.63 -6.70 -7.49
C ASN A 116 -8.06 -6.11 -6.19
N ARG A 117 -7.37 -4.98 -6.26
CA ARG A 117 -6.69 -4.40 -5.09
C ARG A 117 -7.66 -3.64 -4.20
N LEU A 118 -7.78 -4.07 -2.95
CA LEU A 118 -8.54 -3.34 -1.93
C LEU A 118 -7.73 -2.20 -1.32
N TYR A 119 -6.43 -2.42 -1.12
CA TYR A 119 -5.50 -1.47 -0.53
C TYR A 119 -4.09 -1.75 -1.03
N GLY A 120 -3.32 -0.68 -1.31
CA GLY A 120 -1.92 -0.81 -1.69
C GLY A 120 -1.70 -1.30 -3.12
N CYS A 121 -0.43 -1.38 -3.51
CA CYS A 121 0.01 -1.95 -4.78
C CYS A 121 1.51 -2.23 -4.71
N ASP A 122 1.89 -3.48 -4.73
CA ASP A 122 3.28 -3.92 -4.62
C ASP A 122 3.89 -4.35 -5.96
N THR A 123 3.25 -4.01 -7.09
CA THR A 123 3.72 -4.45 -8.43
C THR A 123 5.19 -4.13 -8.65
N CYS A 124 5.64 -2.93 -8.31
CA CYS A 124 7.04 -2.52 -8.50
C CYS A 124 8.02 -3.23 -7.57
N GLN A 125 7.57 -3.69 -6.40
CA GLN A 125 8.35 -4.52 -5.48
C GLN A 125 8.40 -5.98 -5.95
N GLN A 126 7.25 -6.54 -6.34
CA GLN A 126 7.13 -7.93 -6.80
C GLN A 126 7.98 -8.23 -8.03
N VAL A 127 8.12 -7.26 -8.95
CA VAL A 127 8.93 -7.44 -10.17
C VAL A 127 10.41 -7.09 -9.98
N CYS A 128 10.79 -6.55 -8.83
CA CYS A 128 12.17 -6.12 -8.57
C CYS A 128 13.11 -7.32 -8.46
N PRO A 129 14.18 -7.39 -9.29
CA PRO A 129 15.15 -8.48 -9.19
C PRO A 129 15.84 -8.57 -7.83
N LYS A 130 15.96 -7.44 -7.12
CA LYS A 130 16.57 -7.36 -5.79
C LYS A 130 15.74 -8.03 -4.69
N ASN A 131 14.48 -8.36 -4.98
CA ASN A 131 13.60 -9.08 -4.06
C ASN A 131 13.61 -10.61 -4.28
N ARG A 132 14.36 -11.10 -5.26
CA ARG A 132 14.41 -12.53 -5.53
C ARG A 132 15.11 -13.27 -4.40
N GLY A 133 14.42 -14.29 -3.86
CA GLY A 133 14.95 -15.11 -2.76
C GLY A 133 14.89 -14.45 -1.37
N ILE A 134 14.35 -13.24 -1.28
CA ILE A 134 14.15 -12.60 0.01
C ILE A 134 12.97 -13.26 0.73
N ASN A 135 13.19 -13.69 1.98
CA ASN A 135 12.12 -14.15 2.84
C ASN A 135 11.32 -12.96 3.36
N THR A 136 10.02 -12.95 3.06
CA THR A 136 9.08 -11.90 3.51
C THR A 136 8.17 -12.37 4.64
N GLN A 137 8.37 -13.58 5.13
CA GLN A 137 7.59 -14.13 6.25
C GLN A 137 8.22 -13.74 7.58
N HIS A 138 7.37 -13.25 8.47
CA HIS A 138 7.74 -12.95 9.86
C HIS A 138 6.83 -13.78 10.77
N ASP A 139 7.43 -14.60 11.61
CA ASP A 139 6.69 -15.52 12.50
C ASP A 139 5.78 -14.76 13.48
N ASP A 140 6.15 -13.53 13.84
CA ASP A 140 5.37 -12.67 14.74
C ASP A 140 4.17 -11.99 14.06
N ILE A 141 4.06 -12.04 12.73
CA ILE A 141 2.97 -11.41 11.97
C ILE A 141 2.06 -12.49 11.42
N VAL A 142 1.14 -12.95 12.25
CA VAL A 142 0.11 -13.92 11.85
C VAL A 142 -1.20 -13.17 11.58
N LEU A 143 -1.64 -13.19 10.34
CA LEU A 143 -2.93 -12.60 9.96
C LEU A 143 -3.94 -13.71 9.64
N GLU A 144 -5.16 -13.52 10.14
CA GLU A 144 -6.29 -14.39 9.82
C GLU A 144 -6.54 -14.44 8.30
N PRO A 145 -6.77 -15.62 7.70
CA PRO A 145 -7.00 -15.75 6.26
C PRO A 145 -8.11 -14.84 5.71
N GLU A 146 -9.17 -14.62 6.48
CA GLU A 146 -10.28 -13.73 6.11
C GLU A 146 -9.90 -12.25 6.10
N ILE A 147 -8.86 -11.86 6.86
CA ILE A 147 -8.30 -10.51 6.84
C ILE A 147 -7.41 -10.33 5.62
N LEU A 148 -6.60 -11.34 5.29
CA LEU A 148 -5.73 -11.32 4.11
C LEU A 148 -6.50 -11.34 2.80
N LYS A 149 -7.59 -12.12 2.74
CA LYS A 149 -8.42 -12.31 1.54
C LYS A 149 -9.91 -12.17 1.90
N PRO A 150 -10.35 -10.96 2.23
CA PRO A 150 -11.73 -10.75 2.66
C PRO A 150 -12.72 -11.04 1.53
N ARG A 151 -13.86 -11.62 1.88
CA ARG A 151 -14.98 -11.76 0.94
C ARG A 151 -15.49 -10.39 0.55
N LEU A 152 -15.66 -10.14 -0.76
CA LEU A 152 -15.96 -8.81 -1.28
C LEU A 152 -17.40 -8.39 -1.03
N VAL A 153 -18.36 -9.28 -1.27
CA VAL A 153 -19.80 -8.98 -1.13
C VAL A 153 -20.16 -8.49 0.28
N PRO A 154 -19.72 -9.13 1.38
CA PRO A 154 -19.98 -8.63 2.73
C PRO A 154 -19.45 -7.22 3.00
N LEU A 155 -18.40 -6.78 2.31
CA LEU A 155 -17.87 -5.42 2.46
C LEU A 155 -18.82 -4.35 1.92
N LEU A 156 -19.72 -4.69 0.97
CA LEU A 156 -20.63 -3.74 0.34
C LEU A 156 -21.63 -3.17 1.34
N GLN A 157 -22.15 -3.98 2.24
CA GLN A 157 -23.19 -3.60 3.20
C GLN A 157 -22.69 -3.53 4.65
N MET A 158 -21.40 -3.79 4.89
CA MET A 158 -20.83 -3.79 6.22
C MET A 158 -21.04 -2.44 6.93
N SER A 159 -21.51 -2.45 8.18
CA SER A 159 -21.64 -1.25 8.99
C SER A 159 -20.26 -0.65 9.35
N ASN A 160 -20.22 0.66 9.63
CA ASN A 160 -18.97 1.30 10.09
C ASN A 160 -18.45 0.69 11.40
N LYS A 161 -19.34 0.31 12.31
CA LYS A 161 -18.98 -0.34 13.58
C LYS A 161 -18.28 -1.69 13.31
N LYS A 162 -18.90 -2.53 12.47
CA LYS A 162 -18.33 -3.84 12.12
C LYS A 162 -17.01 -3.68 11.37
N PHE A 163 -16.90 -2.75 10.41
CA PHE A 163 -15.66 -2.48 9.70
C PHE A 163 -14.52 -2.09 10.67
N LYS A 164 -14.80 -1.16 11.59
CA LYS A 164 -13.82 -0.72 12.58
C LYS A 164 -13.38 -1.84 13.52
N SER A 165 -14.31 -2.69 13.97
CA SER A 165 -13.97 -3.82 14.84
C SER A 165 -13.18 -4.93 14.15
N THR A 166 -13.40 -5.14 12.83
CA THR A 166 -12.74 -6.21 12.08
C THR A 166 -11.41 -5.76 11.45
N TYR A 167 -11.37 -4.55 10.87
CA TYR A 167 -10.24 -4.08 10.08
C TYR A 167 -9.55 -2.84 10.66
N GLY A 168 -10.10 -2.23 11.71
CA GLY A 168 -9.63 -0.93 12.22
C GLY A 168 -8.19 -0.90 12.72
N HIS A 169 -7.61 -2.05 13.03
CA HIS A 169 -6.21 -2.19 13.44
C HIS A 169 -5.25 -2.28 12.25
N LEU A 170 -5.76 -2.43 11.03
CA LEU A 170 -4.94 -2.55 9.83
C LEU A 170 -4.64 -1.18 9.22
N ALA A 171 -3.45 -1.02 8.65
CA ALA A 171 -3.06 0.19 7.92
C ALA A 171 -4.04 0.53 6.81
N GLY A 172 -4.62 -0.45 6.11
CA GLY A 172 -5.62 -0.25 5.07
C GLY A 172 -6.92 0.41 5.51
N ALA A 173 -7.20 0.43 6.82
CA ALA A 173 -8.43 1.00 7.38
C ALA A 173 -8.33 2.49 7.76
N TRP A 174 -7.15 3.12 7.71
CA TRP A 174 -6.92 4.48 8.19
C TRP A 174 -7.81 5.55 7.55
N ARG A 175 -8.19 5.39 6.29
CA ARG A 175 -9.15 6.26 5.57
C ARG A 175 -10.61 5.86 5.78
N GLY A 176 -10.85 4.81 6.56
CA GLY A 176 -12.17 4.27 6.84
C GLY A 176 -12.73 3.37 5.72
N LYS A 177 -13.97 2.92 5.90
CA LYS A 177 -14.62 1.93 5.04
C LYS A 177 -14.81 2.35 3.58
N LYS A 178 -15.06 3.64 3.31
CA LYS A 178 -15.50 4.10 1.98
C LYS A 178 -14.55 3.74 0.82
N PRO A 179 -13.23 3.99 0.91
CA PRO A 179 -12.31 3.57 -0.15
C PRO A 179 -12.29 2.06 -0.35
N ILE A 180 -12.27 1.29 0.74
CA ILE A 180 -12.26 -0.18 0.69
C ILE A 180 -13.54 -0.71 0.03
N GLN A 181 -14.71 -0.18 0.37
CA GLN A 181 -15.99 -0.55 -0.24
C GLN A 181 -16.01 -0.23 -1.75
N ARG A 182 -15.55 0.97 -2.15
CA ARG A 182 -15.39 1.33 -3.57
C ARG A 182 -14.50 0.33 -4.29
N ASN A 183 -13.36 0.01 -3.71
CA ASN A 183 -12.38 -0.90 -4.31
C ASN A 183 -12.91 -2.34 -4.36
N ALA A 184 -13.72 -2.77 -3.38
CA ALA A 184 -14.41 -4.07 -3.42
C ALA A 184 -15.41 -4.15 -4.59
N ILE A 185 -16.16 -3.09 -4.85
CA ILE A 185 -17.07 -3.00 -6.01
C ILE A 185 -16.27 -3.12 -7.32
N ILE A 186 -15.13 -2.42 -7.42
CA ILE A 186 -14.25 -2.48 -8.60
C ILE A 186 -13.67 -3.90 -8.76
N ALA A 187 -13.28 -4.55 -7.67
CA ALA A 187 -12.76 -5.90 -7.72
C ALA A 187 -13.80 -6.92 -8.17
N LEU A 188 -15.07 -6.78 -7.76
CA LEU A 188 -16.18 -7.62 -8.25
C LEU A 188 -16.36 -7.48 -9.77
N ALA A 189 -16.27 -6.25 -10.29
CA ALA A 189 -16.28 -6.00 -11.73
C ALA A 189 -15.07 -6.62 -12.44
N HIS A 190 -13.89 -6.54 -11.84
CA HIS A 190 -12.68 -7.14 -12.38
C HIS A 190 -12.78 -8.67 -12.49
N PHE A 191 -13.37 -9.33 -11.50
CA PHE A 191 -13.60 -10.77 -11.52
C PHE A 191 -14.81 -11.21 -12.36
N LYS A 192 -15.59 -10.26 -12.89
CA LYS A 192 -16.86 -10.57 -13.58
C LYS A 192 -17.80 -11.40 -12.71
N GLU A 193 -17.92 -11.04 -11.41
CA GLU A 193 -18.65 -11.81 -10.42
C GLU A 193 -20.17 -11.60 -10.56
N GLU A 194 -20.81 -12.39 -11.41
CA GLU A 194 -22.23 -12.31 -11.71
C GLU A 194 -23.11 -12.53 -10.46
N SER A 195 -22.67 -13.38 -9.55
CA SER A 195 -23.42 -13.67 -8.32
C SER A 195 -23.57 -12.45 -7.40
N ALA A 196 -22.73 -11.42 -7.58
CA ALA A 196 -22.80 -10.17 -6.81
C ALA A 196 -23.79 -9.13 -7.40
N ILE A 197 -24.38 -9.39 -8.56
CA ILE A 197 -25.30 -8.43 -9.21
C ILE A 197 -26.47 -8.01 -8.33
N PRO A 198 -27.15 -8.89 -7.59
CA PRO A 198 -28.24 -8.50 -6.71
C PRO A 198 -27.79 -7.46 -5.66
N GLU A 199 -26.68 -7.70 -4.96
CA GLU A 199 -26.15 -6.81 -3.95
C GLU A 199 -25.61 -5.51 -4.55
N LEU A 200 -25.01 -5.56 -5.73
CA LEU A 200 -24.57 -4.36 -6.47
C LEU A 200 -25.77 -3.49 -6.87
N LYS A 201 -26.89 -4.09 -7.29
CA LYS A 201 -28.14 -3.36 -7.57
C LYS A 201 -28.68 -2.68 -6.31
N GLU A 202 -28.72 -3.39 -5.19
CA GLU A 202 -29.14 -2.82 -3.91
C GLU A 202 -28.27 -1.61 -3.53
N VAL A 203 -26.94 -1.74 -3.63
CA VAL A 203 -26.00 -0.64 -3.38
C VAL A 203 -26.19 0.52 -4.36
N ALA A 204 -26.40 0.23 -5.65
CA ALA A 204 -26.59 1.24 -6.68
C ALA A 204 -27.86 2.08 -6.46
N LEU A 205 -28.91 1.49 -5.90
CA LEU A 205 -30.19 2.16 -5.65
C LEU A 205 -30.19 2.88 -4.31
N ASN A 206 -29.70 2.24 -3.26
CA ASN A 206 -30.01 2.62 -1.86
C ASN A 206 -28.82 3.13 -1.04
N ASP A 207 -27.54 3.01 -1.51
CA ASP A 207 -26.41 3.58 -0.75
C ASP A 207 -26.54 5.12 -0.69
N PRO A 208 -26.44 5.74 0.49
CA PRO A 208 -26.61 7.20 0.61
C PRO A 208 -25.54 8.03 -0.09
N ARG A 209 -24.44 7.39 -0.50
CA ARG A 209 -23.26 8.07 -1.06
C ARG A 209 -23.24 7.96 -2.58
N PRO A 210 -23.33 9.10 -3.32
CA PRO A 210 -23.37 9.09 -4.79
C PRO A 210 -22.20 8.37 -5.42
N MET A 211 -20.98 8.51 -4.86
CA MET A 211 -19.78 7.86 -5.36
C MET A 211 -19.90 6.32 -5.32
N ILE A 212 -20.45 5.77 -4.23
CA ILE A 212 -20.62 4.31 -4.10
C ILE A 212 -21.70 3.83 -5.07
N ARG A 213 -22.85 4.54 -5.16
CA ARG A 213 -23.91 4.20 -6.14
C ARG A 213 -23.37 4.20 -7.57
N GLY A 214 -22.67 5.27 -7.98
CA GLY A 214 -22.11 5.38 -9.33
C GLY A 214 -21.06 4.32 -9.63
N THR A 215 -20.24 3.92 -8.64
CA THR A 215 -19.28 2.83 -8.82
C THR A 215 -20.01 1.47 -8.97
N ALA A 216 -21.10 1.25 -8.23
CA ALA A 216 -21.89 0.02 -8.35
C ALA A 216 -22.61 -0.07 -9.71
N TYR A 217 -23.18 1.02 -10.23
CA TYR A 217 -23.72 1.06 -11.58
C TYR A 217 -22.68 0.73 -12.64
N TRP A 218 -21.50 1.36 -12.53
CA TRP A 218 -20.39 1.07 -13.45
C TRP A 218 -20.00 -0.42 -13.37
N ALA A 219 -19.89 -0.99 -12.16
CA ALA A 219 -19.52 -2.38 -11.97
C ALA A 219 -20.52 -3.36 -12.61
N ILE A 220 -21.83 -3.12 -12.45
CA ILE A 220 -22.88 -3.90 -13.09
C ILE A 220 -22.70 -3.88 -14.61
N GLY A 221 -22.49 -2.70 -15.20
CA GLY A 221 -22.26 -2.58 -16.65
C GLY A 221 -20.95 -3.22 -17.13
N GLN A 222 -19.99 -3.47 -16.24
CA GLN A 222 -18.77 -4.21 -16.57
C GLN A 222 -18.97 -5.73 -16.45
N ILE A 223 -19.83 -6.20 -15.58
CA ILE A 223 -20.09 -7.63 -15.35
C ILE A 223 -20.96 -8.21 -16.48
N LEU A 224 -22.00 -7.48 -16.86
CA LEU A 224 -22.91 -7.82 -17.97
C LEU A 224 -22.24 -7.59 -19.33
#